data_36d7eaa51236dba1ab9eaee6b304a888
#
_entry.id   36d7eaa51236dba1ab9eaee6b304a888
#
_cell.length_a   1.000
_cell.length_b   1.000
_cell.length_c   1.000
_cell.angle_alpha   90.00
_cell.angle_beta   90.00
_cell.angle_gamma   90.00
#
_symmetry.space_group_name_H-M   'P 1'
#
loop_
_entity.id
_entity.type
_entity.pdbx_description
1 polymer ?
#
loop_
_entity_poly.entity_id
_entity_poly.type
_entity_poly.pdbx_seq_one_letter_code
_entity_poly.pdbx_strand_id
1 'polypeptide(L)'
;MSYSIKYKVTTAALAVSLFVGGLSITATPSAYAAEVSAVNQQAEVTWGVNMRTSSNSSSSVIRMLSKGETVTVIGIASNGWLQVQDKNGKKGYISNGSKYTEVVGSSSNNSGSNSGSSSNGSNSGSNTGSSSSDSNTATSSSVEKVIAAGMKYLGTPYEYGSNRNTTTTFDCSDFVRQAFKDALGITLPADSRQQGTYVKNLGKTVTKVSDLKRGDLMFFMSSKGSSASSYAGINKSTQRITHVGIYLGDGKVLHTYSNAGGGVTTSKVTGNSWEYRFLYGGSALK
;
A
#
# COMPACT_ATOMS: atom_id res chain seq x y z
N MET A 1 -2.71 -1.20 52.18
CA MET A 1 -3.80 -0.31 51.75
C MET A 1 -4.15 -0.69 50.32
N SER A 2 -5.29 -1.32 50.14
CA SER A 2 -5.74 -1.83 48.86
C SER A 2 -6.74 -0.80 48.24
N TYR A 3 -6.40 -0.25 47.08
CA TYR A 3 -7.30 0.64 46.33
C TYR A 3 -8.09 -0.20 45.30
N SER A 4 -9.39 -0.34 45.60
CA SER A 4 -10.36 -0.97 44.70
C SER A 4 -10.96 0.12 43.80
N ILE A 5 -10.69 0.05 42.48
CA ILE A 5 -11.32 0.93 41.48
C ILE A 5 -12.62 0.28 41.01
N LYS A 6 -13.75 0.89 41.36
CA LYS A 6 -15.09 0.47 40.92
C LYS A 6 -15.41 1.13 39.56
N TYR A 7 -15.60 0.36 38.51
CA TYR A 7 -16.14 0.83 37.25
C TYR A 7 -17.68 0.87 37.32
N LYS A 8 -18.25 2.04 37.07
CA LYS A 8 -19.70 2.20 36.85
C LYS A 8 -19.99 1.92 35.38
N VAL A 9 -20.72 0.84 35.10
CA VAL A 9 -21.33 0.57 33.79
C VAL A 9 -22.65 1.32 33.76
N THR A 10 -22.76 2.32 32.91
CA THR A 10 -24.03 3.02 32.64
C THR A 10 -24.67 2.41 31.41
N THR A 11 -25.70 1.62 31.60
CA THR A 11 -26.57 1.09 30.54
C THR A 11 -27.52 2.21 30.14
N ALA A 12 -27.37 2.77 28.94
CA ALA A 12 -28.34 3.68 28.36
C ALA A 12 -29.40 2.86 27.60
N ALA A 13 -30.59 2.78 28.15
CA ALA A 13 -31.75 2.25 27.45
C ALA A 13 -32.31 3.33 26.53
N LEU A 14 -32.38 3.05 25.23
CA LEU A 14 -32.96 3.95 24.22
C LEU A 14 -34.46 3.66 24.10
N ALA A 15 -35.28 4.56 24.63
CA ALA A 15 -36.73 4.56 24.39
C ALA A 15 -37.02 5.15 23.01
N VAL A 16 -37.71 4.37 22.18
CA VAL A 16 -38.21 4.82 20.86
C VAL A 16 -39.57 5.45 21.07
N SER A 17 -39.69 6.77 20.92
CA SER A 17 -40.98 7.47 20.78
C SER A 17 -41.22 7.81 19.30
N LEU A 18 -42.29 7.23 18.77
CA LEU A 18 -42.81 7.57 17.43
C LEU A 18 -43.40 9.01 17.47
N PHE A 19 -42.83 9.89 16.64
CA PHE A 19 -43.49 11.13 16.25
C PHE A 19 -43.70 11.13 14.74
N VAL A 20 -44.98 11.16 14.34
CA VAL A 20 -45.41 11.33 12.94
C VAL A 20 -45.39 12.81 12.62
N GLY A 21 -44.54 13.20 11.69
CA GLY A 21 -44.48 14.56 11.16
C GLY A 21 -43.47 14.61 10.03
N GLY A 22 -43.97 14.70 8.78
CA GLY A 22 -43.16 14.59 7.56
C GLY A 22 -42.15 15.71 7.39
N LEU A 23 -40.88 15.33 7.37
CA LEU A 23 -39.81 16.01 6.66
C LEU A 23 -38.85 14.90 6.20
N SER A 24 -38.73 14.74 4.88
CA SER A 24 -37.76 13.80 4.30
C SER A 24 -36.35 14.33 4.53
N ILE A 25 -35.71 13.89 5.60
CA ILE A 25 -34.28 14.04 5.79
C ILE A 25 -33.64 12.80 5.18
N THR A 26 -32.98 12.94 4.03
CA THR A 26 -32.09 11.92 3.49
C THR A 26 -30.88 11.82 4.42
N ALA A 27 -30.99 11.01 5.46
CA ALA A 27 -29.84 10.65 6.29
C ALA A 27 -28.93 9.76 5.44
N THR A 28 -27.77 10.27 5.06
CA THR A 28 -26.69 9.44 4.57
C THR A 28 -26.36 8.40 5.65
N PRO A 29 -26.28 7.09 5.33
CA PRO A 29 -25.89 6.09 6.31
C PRO A 29 -24.53 6.46 6.85
N SER A 30 -24.44 6.62 8.16
CA SER A 30 -23.19 6.95 8.83
C SER A 30 -22.17 5.85 8.54
N ALA A 31 -20.91 6.22 8.28
CA ALA A 31 -19.78 5.30 8.08
C ALA A 31 -19.69 4.23 9.20
N TYR A 32 -20.17 4.56 10.40
CA TYR A 32 -20.27 3.66 11.53
C TYR A 32 -21.25 2.48 11.32
N ALA A 33 -22.35 2.67 10.62
CA ALA A 33 -23.29 1.58 10.31
C ALA A 33 -22.71 0.57 9.31
N ALA A 34 -21.85 1.02 8.40
CA ALA A 34 -21.14 0.15 7.47
C ALA A 34 -20.05 -0.69 8.19
N GLU A 35 -19.42 -0.15 9.23
CA GLU A 35 -18.41 -0.86 10.03
C GLU A 35 -19.00 -2.02 10.85
N VAL A 36 -20.17 -1.82 11.46
CA VAL A 36 -20.84 -2.88 12.25
C VAL A 36 -21.32 -4.03 11.36
N SER A 37 -21.69 -3.75 10.12
CA SER A 37 -22.13 -4.76 9.15
C SER A 37 -20.98 -5.64 8.62
N ALA A 38 -19.72 -5.27 8.83
CA ALA A 38 -18.57 -6.03 8.35
C ALA A 38 -18.16 -7.20 9.25
N VAL A 39 -18.64 -7.26 10.49
CA VAL A 39 -18.31 -8.36 11.43
C VAL A 39 -19.02 -9.64 11.03
N ASN A 40 -18.29 -10.77 11.02
CA ASN A 40 -18.69 -12.08 10.53
C ASN A 40 -18.84 -12.17 9.00
N GLN A 41 -18.35 -11.21 8.26
CA GLN A 41 -18.28 -11.25 6.80
C GLN A 41 -16.91 -11.70 6.30
N GLN A 42 -16.89 -12.20 5.08
CA GLN A 42 -15.65 -12.48 4.36
C GLN A 42 -15.10 -11.18 3.79
N ALA A 43 -13.81 -10.96 3.95
CA ALA A 43 -13.09 -9.89 3.29
C ALA A 43 -12.04 -10.49 2.36
N GLU A 44 -12.04 -10.07 1.10
CA GLU A 44 -10.99 -10.39 0.15
C GLU A 44 -9.84 -9.41 0.30
N VAL A 45 -8.62 -9.92 0.34
CA VAL A 45 -7.41 -9.12 0.32
C VAL A 45 -7.18 -8.63 -1.11
N THR A 46 -7.51 -7.40 -1.37
CA THR A 46 -7.32 -6.75 -2.68
C THR A 46 -5.87 -6.36 -2.93
N TRP A 47 -5.11 -6.22 -1.85
CA TRP A 47 -3.69 -5.91 -1.85
C TRP A 47 -2.98 -6.60 -0.67
N GLY A 48 -1.78 -7.15 -0.89
CA GLY A 48 -1.02 -7.83 0.17
C GLY A 48 -0.93 -6.97 1.45
N VAL A 49 -1.35 -7.55 2.58
CA VAL A 49 -1.41 -6.87 3.88
C VAL A 49 -0.85 -7.76 4.98
N ASN A 50 -0.07 -7.16 5.90
CA ASN A 50 0.44 -7.88 7.04
C ASN A 50 -0.65 -8.11 8.09
N MET A 51 -0.87 -9.38 8.44
CA MET A 51 -1.62 -9.78 9.62
C MET A 51 -0.71 -9.72 10.84
N ARG A 52 -1.10 -8.95 11.85
CA ARG A 52 -0.28 -8.60 13.01
C ARG A 52 -0.88 -9.04 14.33
N THR A 53 -0.07 -9.09 15.38
CA THR A 53 -0.49 -9.49 16.72
C THR A 53 -1.37 -8.46 17.42
N SER A 54 -1.30 -7.18 17.02
CA SER A 54 -2.10 -6.08 17.56
C SER A 54 -2.48 -5.09 16.46
N SER A 55 -3.47 -4.24 16.73
CA SER A 55 -4.04 -3.26 15.79
C SER A 55 -3.16 -2.02 15.58
N ASN A 56 -1.86 -2.20 15.32
CA ASN A 56 -0.93 -1.13 14.99
C ASN A 56 0.20 -1.60 14.07
N SER A 57 0.83 -0.67 13.38
CA SER A 57 1.89 -0.95 12.40
C SER A 57 3.23 -1.37 13.00
N SER A 58 3.45 -1.14 14.29
CA SER A 58 4.68 -1.53 15.00
C SER A 58 4.60 -2.88 15.70
N SER A 59 3.42 -3.51 15.74
CA SER A 59 3.27 -4.85 16.33
C SER A 59 3.86 -5.94 15.43
N SER A 60 4.23 -7.06 16.04
CA SER A 60 4.83 -8.20 15.33
C SER A 60 3.94 -8.70 14.20
N VAL A 61 4.55 -8.99 13.05
CA VAL A 61 3.86 -9.60 11.91
C VAL A 61 3.69 -11.09 12.19
N ILE A 62 2.46 -11.58 12.13
CA ILE A 62 2.13 -13.00 12.21
C ILE A 62 2.45 -13.67 10.87
N ARG A 63 1.92 -13.09 9.80
CA ARG A 63 2.19 -13.43 8.40
C ARG A 63 1.65 -12.34 7.47
N MET A 64 2.05 -12.40 6.22
CA MET A 64 1.42 -11.61 5.17
C MET A 64 0.25 -12.37 4.56
N LEU A 65 -0.86 -11.67 4.33
CA LEU A 65 -1.97 -12.12 3.50
C LEU A 65 -1.71 -11.66 2.07
N SER A 66 -1.82 -12.58 1.12
CA SER A 66 -1.61 -12.28 -0.30
C SER A 66 -2.88 -11.73 -0.95
N LYS A 67 -2.73 -11.00 -2.05
CA LYS A 67 -3.88 -10.61 -2.88
C LYS A 67 -4.68 -11.84 -3.30
N GLY A 68 -6.01 -11.76 -3.20
CA GLY A 68 -6.95 -12.84 -3.48
C GLY A 68 -7.19 -13.78 -2.30
N GLU A 69 -6.46 -13.66 -1.18
CA GLU A 69 -6.80 -14.41 0.03
C GLU A 69 -8.07 -13.86 0.66
N THR A 70 -8.93 -14.75 1.15
CA THR A 70 -10.10 -14.39 1.95
C THR A 70 -9.83 -14.62 3.43
N VAL A 71 -10.32 -13.70 4.24
CA VAL A 71 -10.29 -13.78 5.70
C VAL A 71 -11.69 -13.48 6.25
N THR A 72 -12.02 -14.04 7.41
CA THR A 72 -13.25 -13.67 8.12
C THR A 72 -12.97 -12.49 9.03
N VAL A 73 -13.72 -11.41 8.89
CA VAL A 73 -13.69 -10.28 9.83
C VAL A 73 -14.42 -10.68 11.09
N ILE A 74 -13.72 -10.76 12.22
CA ILE A 74 -14.27 -11.17 13.51
C ILE A 74 -14.41 -10.01 14.51
N GLY A 75 -13.96 -8.81 14.13
CA GLY A 75 -14.08 -7.62 14.95
C GLY A 75 -13.43 -6.41 14.30
N ILE A 76 -13.69 -5.24 14.87
CA ILE A 76 -13.09 -3.98 14.48
C ILE A 76 -12.49 -3.34 15.74
N ALA A 77 -11.19 -3.05 15.70
CA ALA A 77 -10.53 -2.36 16.81
C ALA A 77 -10.94 -0.87 16.85
N SER A 78 -10.83 -0.25 18.03
CA SER A 78 -11.21 1.17 18.24
C SER A 78 -10.48 2.17 17.33
N ASN A 79 -9.36 1.78 16.77
CA ASN A 79 -8.58 2.57 15.80
C ASN A 79 -8.87 2.19 14.33
N GLY A 80 -9.96 1.44 14.08
CA GLY A 80 -10.43 1.08 12.76
C GLY A 80 -9.72 -0.13 12.11
N TRP A 81 -8.77 -0.78 12.78
CA TRP A 81 -8.16 -2.01 12.27
C TRP A 81 -9.15 -3.17 12.31
N LEU A 82 -9.13 -4.02 11.27
CA LEU A 82 -9.93 -5.24 11.27
C LEU A 82 -9.24 -6.33 12.08
N GLN A 83 -9.97 -6.94 13.00
CA GLN A 83 -9.59 -8.21 13.58
C GLN A 83 -10.11 -9.32 12.66
N VAL A 84 -9.21 -10.16 12.19
CA VAL A 84 -9.52 -11.19 11.19
C VAL A 84 -9.07 -12.57 11.62
N GLN A 85 -9.71 -13.57 11.04
CA GLN A 85 -9.32 -14.97 11.14
C GLN A 85 -9.04 -15.49 9.73
N ASP A 86 -7.88 -16.11 9.53
CA ASP A 86 -7.53 -16.73 8.25
C ASP A 86 -8.14 -18.13 8.11
N LYS A 87 -8.00 -18.73 6.92
CA LYS A 87 -8.52 -20.07 6.62
C LYS A 87 -7.98 -21.20 7.51
N ASN A 88 -6.86 -20.95 8.19
CA ASN A 88 -6.25 -21.89 9.12
C ASN A 88 -6.68 -21.63 10.58
N GLY A 89 -7.65 -20.75 10.80
CA GLY A 89 -8.14 -20.38 12.13
C GLY A 89 -7.23 -19.39 12.88
N LYS A 90 -6.13 -18.92 12.27
CA LYS A 90 -5.21 -18.00 12.91
C LYS A 90 -5.80 -16.59 12.95
N LYS A 91 -5.82 -15.98 14.14
CA LYS A 91 -6.38 -14.65 14.38
C LYS A 91 -5.28 -13.59 14.40
N GLY A 92 -5.60 -12.39 13.93
CA GLY A 92 -4.70 -11.24 13.95
C GLY A 92 -5.41 -9.96 13.50
N TYR A 93 -4.65 -8.92 13.32
CA TYR A 93 -5.15 -7.60 12.92
C TYR A 93 -4.57 -7.19 11.58
N ILE A 94 -5.40 -6.61 10.71
CA ILE A 94 -5.00 -6.04 9.42
C ILE A 94 -5.49 -4.60 9.32
N SER A 95 -4.81 -3.81 8.50
CA SER A 95 -5.26 -2.45 8.19
C SER A 95 -6.56 -2.47 7.39
N ASN A 96 -7.55 -1.67 7.81
CA ASN A 96 -8.86 -1.51 7.15
C ASN A 96 -8.84 -0.45 6.02
N GLY A 97 -7.69 -0.20 5.41
CA GLY A 97 -7.68 0.67 4.24
C GLY A 97 -8.39 -0.01 3.05
N SER A 98 -9.33 0.68 2.39
CA SER A 98 -10.06 0.19 1.21
C SER A 98 -9.17 -0.35 0.09
N LYS A 99 -7.87 -0.04 0.13
CA LYS A 99 -6.83 -0.58 -0.72
C LYS A 99 -6.46 -2.04 -0.39
N TYR A 100 -6.63 -2.47 0.86
CA TYR A 100 -6.12 -3.76 1.33
C TYR A 100 -7.18 -4.85 1.39
N THR A 101 -8.43 -4.46 1.64
CA THR A 101 -9.53 -5.41 1.83
C THR A 101 -10.82 -4.86 1.25
N GLU A 102 -11.59 -5.75 0.63
CA GLU A 102 -12.97 -5.52 0.20
C GLU A 102 -13.87 -6.56 0.90
N VAL A 103 -14.94 -6.09 1.54
CA VAL A 103 -15.90 -6.98 2.19
C VAL A 103 -16.77 -7.66 1.14
N VAL A 104 -16.64 -8.96 1.00
CA VAL A 104 -17.41 -9.77 0.06
C VAL A 104 -18.79 -10.03 0.68
N GLY A 105 -19.78 -9.23 0.28
CA GLY A 105 -21.14 -9.38 0.82
C GLY A 105 -22.06 -8.17 0.67
N SER A 106 -21.56 -7.05 0.23
CA SER A 106 -22.38 -5.93 -0.21
C SER A 106 -22.64 -6.02 -1.71
N SER A 107 -23.43 -7.00 -2.15
CA SER A 107 -23.94 -7.06 -3.51
C SER A 107 -24.86 -5.88 -3.77
N SER A 108 -24.37 -4.87 -4.44
CA SER A 108 -25.23 -4.00 -5.24
C SER A 108 -25.77 -4.84 -6.38
N ASN A 109 -27.04 -5.24 -6.28
CA ASN A 109 -27.77 -5.85 -7.37
C ASN A 109 -27.68 -4.95 -8.60
N ASN A 110 -27.00 -5.41 -9.61
CA ASN A 110 -27.33 -5.03 -10.98
C ASN A 110 -27.51 -6.30 -11.82
N SER A 111 -28.78 -6.62 -12.05
CA SER A 111 -29.22 -7.74 -12.87
C SER A 111 -28.85 -7.50 -14.33
N GLY A 112 -28.25 -8.48 -14.94
CA GLY A 112 -28.06 -8.56 -16.37
C GLY A 112 -27.83 -10.00 -16.79
N SER A 113 -28.91 -10.75 -16.91
CA SER A 113 -28.93 -12.10 -17.52
C SER A 113 -28.35 -12.06 -18.93
N ASN A 114 -27.51 -13.02 -19.29
CA ASN A 114 -27.83 -13.86 -20.42
C ASN A 114 -27.01 -15.16 -20.47
N SER A 115 -27.76 -16.24 -20.61
CA SER A 115 -27.29 -17.60 -20.87
C SER A 115 -26.89 -17.75 -22.34
N GLY A 116 -25.97 -18.66 -22.62
CA GLY A 116 -25.79 -19.10 -24.03
C GLY A 116 -24.57 -19.99 -24.23
N SER A 117 -24.83 -21.23 -24.28
CA SER A 117 -24.09 -22.45 -24.56
C SER A 117 -23.20 -22.46 -25.82
N SER A 118 -22.11 -23.22 -25.70
CA SER A 118 -21.41 -24.10 -26.69
C SER A 118 -21.27 -23.71 -28.18
N SER A 119 -20.07 -23.71 -28.71
CA SER A 119 -19.49 -24.81 -29.52
C SER A 119 -18.36 -24.31 -30.42
N ASN A 120 -17.30 -25.06 -30.37
CA ASN A 120 -16.33 -25.49 -31.36
C ASN A 120 -16.28 -24.78 -32.74
N GLY A 121 -15.02 -24.40 -33.15
CA GLY A 121 -14.76 -24.03 -34.53
C GLY A 121 -13.37 -23.41 -34.72
N SER A 122 -12.40 -24.25 -35.11
CA SER A 122 -11.11 -23.79 -35.65
C SER A 122 -11.32 -22.89 -36.86
N ASN A 123 -10.65 -21.77 -36.92
CA ASN A 123 -10.08 -21.31 -38.18
C ASN A 123 -8.89 -20.37 -38.02
N SER A 124 -7.88 -20.66 -38.82
CA SER A 124 -6.66 -19.91 -39.03
C SER A 124 -6.95 -18.61 -39.76
N GLY A 125 -6.39 -17.50 -39.28
CA GLY A 125 -6.47 -16.23 -40.00
C GLY A 125 -5.47 -15.23 -39.44
N SER A 126 -4.33 -15.09 -40.11
CA SER A 126 -3.37 -14.02 -39.93
C SER A 126 -4.07 -12.67 -39.99
N ASN A 127 -3.86 -11.83 -38.97
CA ASN A 127 -3.87 -10.40 -39.23
C ASN A 127 -2.86 -9.65 -38.36
N THR A 128 -1.94 -9.01 -39.03
CA THR A 128 -0.94 -8.05 -38.57
C THR A 128 -1.67 -6.80 -38.05
N GLY A 129 -1.36 -6.41 -36.80
CA GLY A 129 -1.75 -5.07 -36.34
C GLY A 129 -1.74 -4.89 -34.85
N SER A 130 -0.82 -4.05 -34.41
CA SER A 130 -0.82 -3.30 -33.16
C SER A 130 -0.15 -3.92 -31.94
N SER A 131 1.18 -3.83 -31.91
CA SER A 131 2.07 -4.20 -30.80
C SER A 131 2.23 -3.13 -29.72
N SER A 132 1.28 -2.23 -29.52
CA SER A 132 1.37 -1.18 -28.49
C SER A 132 0.59 -1.47 -27.19
N SER A 133 -0.38 -2.38 -27.24
CA SER A 133 -1.18 -2.76 -26.07
C SER A 133 -0.48 -3.78 -25.15
N ASP A 134 0.28 -4.69 -25.73
CA ASP A 134 0.94 -5.78 -24.98
C ASP A 134 2.09 -5.29 -24.09
N SER A 135 2.85 -4.29 -24.55
CA SER A 135 3.97 -3.72 -23.80
C SER A 135 3.49 -2.99 -22.54
N ASN A 136 2.35 -2.31 -22.59
CA ASN A 136 1.82 -1.56 -21.44
C ASN A 136 1.27 -2.50 -20.36
N THR A 137 0.63 -3.59 -20.77
CA THR A 137 0.11 -4.63 -19.85
C THR A 137 1.25 -5.39 -19.18
N ALA A 138 2.31 -5.74 -19.90
CA ALA A 138 3.47 -6.44 -19.37
C ALA A 138 4.24 -5.56 -18.36
N THR A 139 4.42 -4.28 -18.65
CA THR A 139 5.07 -3.32 -17.73
C THR A 139 4.24 -3.12 -16.47
N SER A 140 2.91 -2.99 -16.59
CA SER A 140 2.00 -2.88 -15.45
C SER A 140 2.07 -4.13 -14.55
N SER A 141 2.09 -5.32 -15.13
CA SER A 141 2.27 -6.58 -14.38
C SER A 141 3.62 -6.63 -13.65
N SER A 142 4.70 -6.19 -14.28
CA SER A 142 6.04 -6.16 -13.68
C SER A 142 6.13 -5.18 -12.51
N VAL A 143 5.53 -4.00 -12.65
CA VAL A 143 5.41 -3.00 -11.56
C VAL A 143 4.73 -3.60 -10.33
N GLU A 144 3.60 -4.27 -10.53
CA GLU A 144 2.85 -4.86 -9.41
C GLU A 144 3.64 -5.99 -8.72
N LYS A 145 4.40 -6.79 -9.48
CA LYS A 145 5.30 -7.81 -8.92
C LYS A 145 6.38 -7.19 -8.05
N VAL A 146 7.02 -6.10 -8.49
CA VAL A 146 8.05 -5.39 -7.71
C VAL A 146 7.47 -4.82 -6.42
N ILE A 147 6.32 -4.17 -6.49
CA ILE A 147 5.67 -3.63 -5.30
C ILE A 147 5.28 -4.76 -4.34
N ALA A 148 4.71 -5.84 -4.85
CA ALA A 148 4.34 -7.01 -4.03
C ALA A 148 5.56 -7.64 -3.35
N ALA A 149 6.69 -7.77 -4.04
CA ALA A 149 7.94 -8.24 -3.47
C ALA A 149 8.45 -7.30 -2.37
N GLY A 150 8.48 -5.99 -2.62
CA GLY A 150 8.86 -5.00 -1.62
C GLY A 150 7.97 -5.00 -0.38
N MET A 151 6.66 -5.17 -0.56
CA MET A 151 5.70 -5.22 0.56
C MET A 151 5.91 -6.42 1.50
N LYS A 152 6.53 -7.51 1.04
CA LYS A 152 6.90 -8.65 1.90
C LYS A 152 7.88 -8.26 3.00
N TYR A 153 8.67 -7.23 2.78
CA TYR A 153 9.70 -6.76 3.71
C TYR A 153 9.22 -5.70 4.70
N LEU A 154 7.92 -5.36 4.72
CA LEU A 154 7.41 -4.36 5.68
C LEU A 154 7.82 -4.73 7.12
N GLY A 155 8.39 -3.73 7.82
CA GLY A 155 8.89 -3.88 9.18
C GLY A 155 10.31 -4.43 9.30
N THR A 156 10.96 -4.81 8.18
CA THR A 156 12.39 -5.19 8.21
C THR A 156 13.22 -4.00 8.69
N PRO A 157 14.10 -4.19 9.71
CA PRO A 157 14.84 -3.08 10.31
C PRO A 157 15.75 -2.36 9.32
N TYR A 158 15.95 -1.06 9.56
CA TYR A 158 16.89 -0.25 8.79
C TYR A 158 18.33 -0.43 9.33
N GLU A 159 19.28 -0.60 8.41
CA GLU A 159 20.72 -0.58 8.70
C GLU A 159 21.43 0.18 7.57
N TYR A 160 22.12 1.26 7.91
CA TYR A 160 22.90 2.00 6.93
C TYR A 160 24.08 1.16 6.41
N GLY A 161 24.13 0.99 5.08
CA GLY A 161 25.15 0.13 4.45
C GLY A 161 24.91 -1.36 4.69
N SER A 162 23.64 -1.78 4.78
CA SER A 162 23.23 -3.18 4.98
C SER A 162 23.90 -4.15 4.02
N ASN A 163 24.03 -5.39 4.43
CA ASN A 163 24.64 -6.45 3.64
C ASN A 163 23.71 -6.93 2.52
N ARG A 164 24.09 -6.65 1.25
CA ARG A 164 23.31 -6.98 0.03
C ARG A 164 23.11 -8.48 -0.21
N ASN A 165 23.68 -9.33 0.64
CA ASN A 165 23.53 -10.80 0.55
C ASN A 165 22.55 -11.35 1.58
N THR A 166 21.96 -10.51 2.42
CA THR A 166 20.97 -10.89 3.44
C THR A 166 19.71 -10.04 3.28
N THR A 167 18.63 -10.45 3.93
CA THR A 167 17.36 -9.73 3.96
C THR A 167 16.90 -9.43 5.39
N THR A 168 17.82 -9.51 6.34
CA THR A 168 17.57 -9.27 7.77
C THR A 168 17.46 -7.80 8.10
N THR A 169 18.18 -6.96 7.37
CA THR A 169 18.18 -5.49 7.47
C THR A 169 18.32 -4.89 6.08
N PHE A 170 17.89 -3.65 5.90
CA PHE A 170 18.03 -2.91 4.64
C PHE A 170 18.42 -1.46 4.86
N ASP A 171 19.29 -0.90 4.00
CA ASP A 171 19.23 0.51 3.66
C ASP A 171 18.24 0.76 2.50
N CYS A 172 18.01 2.02 2.15
CA CYS A 172 17.00 2.40 1.15
C CYS A 172 17.26 1.78 -0.24
N SER A 173 18.50 1.75 -0.67
CA SER A 173 18.90 1.24 -1.99
C SER A 173 18.96 -0.27 -2.05
N ASP A 174 19.34 -0.90 -0.95
CA ASP A 174 19.35 -2.36 -0.81
C ASP A 174 17.92 -2.91 -0.85
N PHE A 175 17.03 -2.29 -0.11
CA PHE A 175 15.60 -2.62 -0.13
C PHE A 175 15.02 -2.57 -1.56
N VAL A 176 15.23 -1.46 -2.27
CA VAL A 176 14.74 -1.31 -3.65
C VAL A 176 15.37 -2.37 -4.57
N ARG A 177 16.69 -2.58 -4.45
CA ARG A 177 17.42 -3.60 -5.22
C ARG A 177 16.87 -4.99 -4.96
N GLN A 178 16.60 -5.35 -3.72
CA GLN A 178 16.06 -6.66 -3.35
C GLN A 178 14.63 -6.85 -3.89
N ALA A 179 13.77 -5.83 -3.82
CA ALA A 179 12.42 -5.91 -4.37
C ALA A 179 12.41 -6.22 -5.88
N PHE A 180 13.29 -5.58 -6.65
CA PHE A 180 13.44 -5.83 -8.09
C PHE A 180 14.03 -7.21 -8.38
N LYS A 181 15.01 -7.64 -7.60
CA LYS A 181 15.66 -8.97 -7.72
C LYS A 181 14.63 -10.08 -7.48
N ASP A 182 13.85 -10.00 -6.42
CA ASP A 182 12.85 -11.02 -6.09
C ASP A 182 11.70 -11.08 -7.08
N ALA A 183 11.28 -9.94 -7.59
CA ALA A 183 10.13 -9.85 -8.48
C ALA A 183 10.44 -10.28 -9.91
N LEU A 184 11.60 -9.87 -10.41
CA LEU A 184 11.91 -9.88 -11.85
C LEU A 184 13.30 -10.44 -12.17
N GLY A 185 14.10 -10.81 -11.17
CA GLY A 185 15.51 -11.19 -11.36
C GLY A 185 16.42 -10.02 -11.73
N ILE A 186 15.91 -8.78 -11.70
CA ILE A 186 16.66 -7.57 -12.07
C ILE A 186 17.48 -7.11 -10.87
N THR A 187 18.80 -7.10 -11.02
CA THR A 187 19.71 -6.58 -10.01
C THR A 187 20.04 -5.12 -10.32
N LEU A 188 19.41 -4.19 -9.61
CA LEU A 188 19.71 -2.77 -9.72
C LEU A 188 21.09 -2.44 -9.14
N PRO A 189 21.69 -1.27 -9.50
CA PRO A 189 22.94 -0.81 -8.90
C PRO A 189 22.89 -0.75 -7.37
N ALA A 190 24.07 -0.77 -6.73
CA ALA A 190 24.19 -1.01 -5.29
C ALA A 190 23.75 0.16 -4.40
N ASP A 191 23.84 1.40 -4.86
CA ASP A 191 23.49 2.58 -4.08
C ASP A 191 22.48 3.49 -4.78
N SER A 192 21.83 4.37 -4.01
CA SER A 192 20.74 5.23 -4.50
C SER A 192 21.18 6.20 -5.60
N ARG A 193 22.44 6.63 -5.66
CA ARG A 193 22.97 7.54 -6.69
C ARG A 193 23.14 6.78 -8.00
N GLN A 194 23.72 5.59 -7.93
CA GLN A 194 23.88 4.72 -9.09
C GLN A 194 22.51 4.28 -9.63
N GLN A 195 21.53 3.97 -8.75
CA GLN A 195 20.15 3.70 -9.15
C GLN A 195 19.51 4.91 -9.82
N GLY A 196 19.76 6.12 -9.32
CA GLY A 196 19.31 7.36 -9.95
C GLY A 196 19.90 7.57 -11.35
N THR A 197 21.19 7.33 -11.51
CA THR A 197 21.85 7.37 -12.82
C THR A 197 21.29 6.32 -13.77
N TYR A 198 21.06 5.10 -13.27
CA TYR A 198 20.45 4.00 -14.03
C TYR A 198 19.08 4.41 -14.59
N VAL A 199 18.20 4.97 -13.75
CA VAL A 199 16.86 5.43 -14.17
C VAL A 199 16.96 6.57 -15.21
N LYS A 200 17.86 7.53 -15.02
CA LYS A 200 18.10 8.59 -16.02
C LYS A 200 18.52 8.04 -17.37
N ASN A 201 19.36 7.01 -17.37
CA ASN A 201 19.87 6.40 -18.61
C ASN A 201 18.81 5.55 -19.33
N LEU A 202 17.76 5.10 -18.63
CA LEU A 202 16.64 4.36 -19.25
C LEU A 202 15.66 5.27 -19.99
N GLY A 203 15.64 6.57 -19.71
CA GLY A 203 14.78 7.48 -20.45
C GLY A 203 14.20 8.63 -19.63
N LYS A 204 12.88 8.79 -19.68
CA LYS A 204 12.20 9.97 -19.13
C LYS A 204 12.15 9.95 -17.60
N THR A 205 12.64 11.02 -16.99
CA THR A 205 12.44 11.30 -15.57
C THR A 205 11.51 12.50 -15.40
N VAL A 206 10.81 12.54 -14.27
CA VAL A 206 9.89 13.61 -13.87
C VAL A 206 10.36 14.25 -12.58
N THR A 207 10.10 15.54 -12.42
CA THR A 207 10.52 16.33 -11.25
C THR A 207 9.35 16.76 -10.35
N LYS A 208 8.12 16.43 -10.74
CA LYS A 208 6.91 16.66 -9.93
C LYS A 208 6.36 15.31 -9.48
N VAL A 209 5.92 15.24 -8.23
CA VAL A 209 5.31 14.02 -7.66
C VAL A 209 4.01 13.65 -8.41
N SER A 210 3.27 14.65 -8.89
CA SER A 210 2.05 14.46 -9.70
C SER A 210 2.26 13.69 -11.01
N ASP A 211 3.47 13.76 -11.57
CA ASP A 211 3.78 13.19 -12.87
C ASP A 211 4.33 11.76 -12.78
N LEU A 212 4.56 11.30 -11.55
CA LEU A 212 5.04 9.94 -11.28
C LEU A 212 3.98 8.90 -11.59
N LYS A 213 4.44 7.79 -12.13
CA LYS A 213 3.63 6.58 -12.32
C LYS A 213 3.92 5.58 -11.21
N ARG A 214 2.91 4.81 -10.85
CA ARG A 214 3.06 3.70 -9.90
C ARG A 214 4.18 2.76 -10.33
N GLY A 215 5.10 2.45 -9.40
CA GLY A 215 6.30 1.67 -9.62
C GLY A 215 7.54 2.49 -9.98
N ASP A 216 7.42 3.78 -10.25
CA ASP A 216 8.58 4.65 -10.46
C ASP A 216 9.46 4.69 -9.21
N LEU A 217 10.75 4.75 -9.41
CA LEU A 217 11.68 5.06 -8.33
C LEU A 217 11.69 6.56 -8.06
N MET A 218 11.66 6.91 -6.79
CA MET A 218 11.73 8.29 -6.30
C MET A 218 13.09 8.54 -5.67
N PHE A 219 13.76 9.61 -6.07
CA PHE A 219 15.08 10.00 -5.54
C PHE A 219 14.98 11.31 -4.77
N PHE A 220 15.63 11.33 -3.60
CA PHE A 220 15.51 12.43 -2.65
C PHE A 220 16.88 12.93 -2.21
N MET A 221 16.98 14.25 -1.96
CA MET A 221 18.10 14.86 -1.27
C MET A 221 18.02 14.69 0.25
N SER A 222 19.06 15.05 0.95
CA SER A 222 19.09 15.10 2.42
C SER A 222 18.06 16.09 2.97
N SER A 223 17.54 15.79 4.18
CA SER A 223 16.62 16.67 4.87
C SER A 223 17.30 18.01 5.24
N LYS A 224 16.56 19.09 5.09
CA LYS A 224 16.93 20.45 5.51
C LYS A 224 15.98 20.99 6.58
N GLY A 225 14.97 20.21 6.94
CA GLY A 225 13.94 20.58 7.91
C GLY A 225 12.57 20.04 7.51
N SER A 226 11.55 20.39 8.28
CA SER A 226 10.18 19.92 8.07
C SER A 226 9.31 20.88 7.26
N SER A 227 9.67 22.16 7.16
CA SER A 227 8.90 23.20 6.46
C SER A 227 9.36 23.39 5.01
N ALA A 228 8.45 23.86 4.15
CA ALA A 228 8.76 24.20 2.76
C ALA A 228 9.83 25.30 2.67
N SER A 229 9.84 26.26 3.62
CA SER A 229 10.82 27.36 3.65
C SER A 229 12.26 26.88 3.81
N SER A 230 12.48 25.74 4.47
CA SER A 230 13.82 25.13 4.59
C SER A 230 14.40 24.68 3.24
N TYR A 231 13.59 24.63 2.20
CA TYR A 231 13.97 24.21 0.84
C TYR A 231 13.85 25.33 -0.20
N ALA A 232 13.48 26.54 0.24
CA ALA A 232 13.40 27.69 -0.65
C ALA A 232 14.77 28.03 -1.26
N GLY A 233 14.80 28.35 -2.56
CA GLY A 233 16.02 28.71 -3.27
C GLY A 233 17.01 27.56 -3.55
N ILE A 234 16.71 26.33 -3.14
CA ILE A 234 17.57 25.18 -3.40
C ILE A 234 17.48 24.77 -4.87
N ASN A 235 18.61 24.78 -5.55
CA ASN A 235 18.71 24.18 -6.89
C ASN A 235 18.72 22.65 -6.78
N LYS A 236 17.59 22.02 -7.07
CA LYS A 236 17.43 20.57 -6.97
C LYS A 236 18.27 19.78 -7.98
N SER A 237 18.64 20.37 -9.12
CA SER A 237 19.43 19.68 -10.15
C SER A 237 20.86 19.37 -9.72
N THR A 238 21.40 20.14 -8.77
CA THR A 238 22.75 20.00 -8.24
C THR A 238 22.81 19.21 -6.92
N GLN A 239 21.65 18.82 -6.37
CA GLN A 239 21.62 18.13 -5.10
C GLN A 239 22.02 16.67 -5.23
N ARG A 240 22.77 16.20 -4.22
CA ARG A 240 23.16 14.79 -4.10
C ARG A 240 21.96 13.94 -3.69
N ILE A 241 21.75 12.82 -4.36
CA ILE A 241 20.81 11.80 -3.92
C ILE A 241 21.32 11.16 -2.63
N THR A 242 20.45 11.07 -1.64
CA THR A 242 20.72 10.41 -0.34
C THR A 242 19.69 9.35 0.02
N HIS A 243 18.61 9.26 -0.75
CA HIS A 243 17.54 8.32 -0.48
C HIS A 243 16.79 7.93 -1.75
N VAL A 244 16.21 6.72 -1.74
CA VAL A 244 15.39 6.16 -2.82
C VAL A 244 14.21 5.37 -2.23
N GLY A 245 13.10 5.32 -2.95
CA GLY A 245 11.96 4.50 -2.66
C GLY A 245 11.13 4.20 -3.91
N ILE A 246 10.13 3.33 -3.78
CA ILE A 246 9.22 2.90 -4.86
C ILE A 246 7.90 3.66 -4.70
N TYR A 247 7.50 4.40 -5.72
CA TYR A 247 6.24 5.14 -5.72
C TYR A 247 5.04 4.18 -5.82
N LEU A 248 4.11 4.29 -4.90
CA LEU A 248 2.93 3.42 -4.85
C LEU A 248 1.69 4.01 -5.54
N GLY A 249 1.78 5.22 -6.08
CA GLY A 249 0.60 6.00 -6.43
C GLY A 249 0.05 6.78 -5.23
N ASP A 250 -0.93 7.66 -5.49
CA ASP A 250 -1.66 8.42 -4.46
C ASP A 250 -0.77 9.17 -3.46
N GLY A 251 0.37 9.67 -3.92
CA GLY A 251 1.31 10.40 -3.08
C GLY A 251 1.95 9.56 -1.97
N LYS A 252 2.14 8.25 -2.19
CA LYS A 252 2.77 7.33 -1.23
C LYS A 252 4.05 6.72 -1.79
N VAL A 253 5.02 6.46 -0.90
CA VAL A 253 6.28 5.78 -1.21
C VAL A 253 6.49 4.58 -0.30
N LEU A 254 6.99 3.47 -0.85
CA LEU A 254 7.47 2.31 -0.13
C LEU A 254 8.99 2.40 -0.03
N HIS A 255 9.53 2.45 1.17
CA HIS A 255 10.94 2.69 1.42
C HIS A 255 11.38 2.24 2.82
N THR A 256 12.67 2.37 3.11
CA THR A 256 13.20 2.28 4.47
C THR A 256 14.22 3.39 4.70
N TYR A 257 14.21 4.05 5.87
CA TYR A 257 15.07 5.21 6.13
C TYR A 257 15.56 5.34 7.57
N SER A 258 14.92 4.65 8.52
CA SER A 258 15.36 4.58 9.92
C SER A 258 14.56 3.50 10.67
N ASN A 259 15.10 3.02 11.78
CA ASN A 259 14.39 2.10 12.68
C ASN A 259 13.23 2.80 13.38
N ALA A 260 13.41 4.06 13.80
CA ALA A 260 12.32 4.87 14.38
C ALA A 260 11.16 5.08 13.41
N GLY A 261 11.43 5.06 12.09
CA GLY A 261 10.41 5.09 11.04
C GLY A 261 9.73 3.76 10.77
N GLY A 262 10.07 2.69 11.49
CA GLY A 262 9.49 1.36 11.35
C GLY A 262 10.22 0.45 10.36
N GLY A 263 11.45 0.73 10.02
CA GLY A 263 12.20 -0.03 9.02
C GLY A 263 11.61 0.16 7.63
N VAL A 264 11.41 -0.95 6.88
CA VAL A 264 10.68 -0.90 5.61
C VAL A 264 9.22 -0.54 5.87
N THR A 265 8.76 0.56 5.29
CA THR A 265 7.46 1.15 5.59
C THR A 265 6.89 1.90 4.38
N THR A 266 5.64 2.33 4.48
CA THR A 266 5.03 3.25 3.52
C THR A 266 4.87 4.62 4.16
N SER A 267 5.19 5.68 3.41
CA SER A 267 5.03 7.05 3.86
C SER A 267 4.24 7.88 2.86
N LYS A 268 3.46 8.85 3.36
CA LYS A 268 2.90 9.90 2.52
C LYS A 268 4.03 10.82 2.06
N VAL A 269 4.05 11.17 0.78
CA VAL A 269 5.04 12.07 0.19
C VAL A 269 4.51 13.49 0.11
N THR A 270 3.26 13.67 -0.27
CA THR A 270 2.67 14.99 -0.55
C THR A 270 2.42 15.81 0.72
N GLY A 271 2.69 17.11 0.66
CA GLY A 271 2.43 18.08 1.73
C GLY A 271 3.38 18.00 2.92
N ASN A 272 4.57 17.42 2.76
CA ASN A 272 5.54 17.27 3.85
C ASN A 272 6.99 17.28 3.34
N SER A 273 7.95 17.06 4.25
CA SER A 273 9.39 17.10 3.94
C SER A 273 9.81 16.12 2.83
N TRP A 274 9.11 15.02 2.61
CA TRP A 274 9.42 14.10 1.51
C TRP A 274 9.19 14.77 0.15
N GLU A 275 8.10 15.51 -0.02
CA GLU A 275 7.85 16.27 -1.26
C GLU A 275 8.91 17.35 -1.48
N TYR A 276 9.27 18.08 -0.42
CA TYR A 276 10.27 19.15 -0.53
C TYR A 276 11.65 18.62 -0.90
N ARG A 277 12.00 17.41 -0.47
CA ARG A 277 13.27 16.72 -0.75
C ARG A 277 13.29 16.01 -2.10
N PHE A 278 12.15 15.81 -2.74
CA PHE A 278 12.05 15.07 -4.00
C PHE A 278 12.85 15.79 -5.10
N LEU A 279 13.76 15.06 -5.74
CA LEU A 279 14.61 15.54 -6.81
C LEU A 279 14.02 15.20 -8.17
N TYR A 280 13.81 13.92 -8.40
CA TYR A 280 13.20 13.36 -9.61
C TYR A 280 12.82 11.89 -9.38
N GLY A 281 12.03 11.35 -10.30
CA GLY A 281 11.72 9.94 -10.35
C GLY A 281 11.51 9.45 -11.77
N GLY A 282 11.36 8.14 -11.93
CA GLY A 282 11.09 7.50 -13.19
C GLY A 282 11.16 5.99 -13.13
N SER A 283 10.77 5.34 -14.23
CA SER A 283 10.76 3.88 -14.31
C SER A 283 12.17 3.30 -14.30
N ALA A 284 12.35 2.23 -13.54
CA ALA A 284 13.52 1.36 -13.61
C ALA A 284 13.31 0.15 -14.56
N LEU A 285 12.17 0.10 -15.24
CA LEU A 285 11.81 -0.90 -16.26
C LEU A 285 11.87 -0.26 -17.65
N LYS A 286 12.32 -1.05 -18.63
CA LYS A 286 12.35 -0.68 -20.06
C LYS A 286 10.97 -0.81 -20.68
#